data_0d2a72bd422f8e6a2fcdec3ed9e4a7c8
#
_entry.id   0d2a72bd422f8e6a2fcdec3ed9e4a7c8
#
_cell.length_a   1.000
_cell.length_b   1.000
_cell.length_c   1.000
_cell.angle_alpha   90.00
_cell.angle_beta   90.00
_cell.angle_gamma   90.00
#
_symmetry.space_group_name_H-M   'P 1'
#
loop_
_entity.id
_entity.type
_entity.pdbx_description
1 polymer ?
#
loop_
_entity_poly.entity_id
_entity_poly.type
_entity_poly.pdbx_seq_one_letter_code
_entity_poly.pdbx_strand_id
1 'polypeptide(L)'
;GDFAAVKKIAEKVRGPVITGLCRANRKDIDRTWEAVKGAESPRIHTFLATSDIHLKHKLQKSREEALVLAVDAVAYAKQYCSDVEFSAEDASRSDLDYLAVVIENVIAAGATTVNLPDTVGYAIPEEFGAFIKTLRERVPNIDQAIISVHCHDDLGLAVANSIAGIINGARQVECAVNGIGERAGNASLEEIIMALYTRQHYFGRQINVNYNEIYRTSRLVSALTGMTVQPNKAIVGKNAFLHEAGIHQDGVLKERSTYEIMSPELVGVKTSNLVLGKHSGRHAFKERMSELGYELDDEELNRAFVRFKDIADKKKEVTNEDLEALVTDQVRAVPERFSLSYLHICSGTS
;
A
#
# COMPACT_ATOMS: atom_id res chain seq x y z
N GLY A 1 -8.39 -0.55 19.85
CA GLY A 1 -8.04 -1.01 18.54
C GLY A 1 -8.15 0.10 17.49
N ASP A 2 -8.75 -0.19 16.39
CA ASP A 2 -8.72 0.62 15.14
C ASP A 2 -9.15 2.07 15.32
N PHE A 3 -10.23 2.31 16.06
CA PHE A 3 -10.68 3.69 16.34
C PHE A 3 -9.59 4.54 16.99
N ALA A 4 -8.91 4.01 18.01
CA ALA A 4 -7.86 4.75 18.72
C ALA A 4 -6.64 4.99 17.83
N ALA A 5 -6.32 4.05 16.94
CA ALA A 5 -5.24 4.19 15.98
C ALA A 5 -5.55 5.30 14.95
N VAL A 6 -6.72 5.25 14.31
CA VAL A 6 -7.15 6.27 13.33
C VAL A 6 -7.21 7.66 14.00
N LYS A 7 -7.78 7.75 15.20
CA LYS A 7 -7.84 9.01 15.95
C LYS A 7 -6.45 9.57 16.23
N LYS A 8 -5.52 8.73 16.68
CA LYS A 8 -4.14 9.15 16.96
C LYS A 8 -3.42 9.61 15.69
N ILE A 9 -3.65 8.98 14.55
CA ILE A 9 -3.12 9.40 13.24
C ILE A 9 -3.71 10.77 12.88
N ALA A 10 -5.04 10.92 12.97
CA ALA A 10 -5.73 12.17 12.67
C ALA A 10 -5.24 13.35 13.53
N GLU A 11 -4.90 13.11 14.79
CA GLU A 11 -4.38 14.14 15.71
C GLU A 11 -2.90 14.48 15.48
N LYS A 12 -2.09 13.56 14.92
CA LYS A 12 -0.64 13.71 14.82
C LYS A 12 -0.10 14.00 13.42
N VAL A 13 -0.71 13.40 12.40
CA VAL A 13 -0.25 13.52 11.01
C VAL A 13 -0.81 14.81 10.40
N ARG A 14 0.05 15.56 9.70
CA ARG A 14 -0.29 16.81 9.01
C ARG A 14 0.12 16.74 7.54
N GLY A 15 -0.58 17.47 6.70
CA GLY A 15 -0.36 17.52 5.26
C GLY A 15 -1.28 16.60 4.45
N PRO A 16 -1.29 15.27 4.63
CA PRO A 16 -2.19 14.41 3.89
C PRO A 16 -3.64 14.48 4.40
N VAL A 17 -4.58 14.13 3.52
CA VAL A 17 -5.96 13.87 3.91
C VAL A 17 -6.02 12.58 4.75
N ILE A 18 -6.64 12.65 5.93
CA ILE A 18 -6.83 11.49 6.79
C ILE A 18 -8.26 10.98 6.63
N THR A 19 -8.38 9.78 6.12
CA THR A 19 -9.65 9.15 5.75
C THR A 19 -10.02 8.04 6.71
N GLY A 20 -11.30 7.99 7.10
CA GLY A 20 -11.88 6.84 7.81
C GLY A 20 -12.92 6.15 6.93
N LEU A 21 -12.81 4.82 6.77
CA LEU A 21 -13.73 4.00 6.01
C LEU A 21 -14.86 3.47 6.90
N CYS A 22 -16.10 3.54 6.43
CA CYS A 22 -17.28 3.07 7.15
C CYS A 22 -18.40 2.58 6.21
N ARG A 23 -19.26 1.72 6.76
CA ARG A 23 -20.48 1.30 6.05
C ARG A 23 -21.45 2.44 5.91
N ALA A 24 -22.31 2.37 4.88
CA ALA A 24 -23.35 3.36 4.59
C ALA A 24 -24.52 3.31 5.61
N ASN A 25 -24.21 3.63 6.88
CA ASN A 25 -25.20 3.82 7.94
C ASN A 25 -24.73 4.91 8.92
N ARG A 26 -25.68 5.61 9.53
CA ARG A 26 -25.41 6.78 10.38
C ARG A 26 -24.49 6.48 11.56
N LYS A 27 -24.67 5.36 12.23
CA LYS A 27 -23.86 4.99 13.39
C LYS A 27 -22.37 4.82 13.05
N ASP A 28 -22.09 4.19 11.92
CA ASP A 28 -20.71 3.98 11.47
C ASP A 28 -20.11 5.31 10.98
N ILE A 29 -20.89 6.15 10.30
CA ILE A 29 -20.49 7.49 9.86
C ILE A 29 -20.16 8.38 11.07
N ASP A 30 -21.03 8.42 12.09
CA ASP A 30 -20.77 9.14 13.36
C ASP A 30 -19.46 8.69 14.00
N ARG A 31 -19.25 7.38 14.06
CA ARG A 31 -18.05 6.79 14.66
C ARG A 31 -16.79 7.17 13.88
N THR A 32 -16.88 7.19 12.56
CA THR A 32 -15.78 7.58 11.68
C THR A 32 -15.46 9.05 11.84
N TRP A 33 -16.48 9.92 11.86
CA TRP A 33 -16.27 11.34 12.11
C TRP A 33 -15.53 11.59 13.44
N GLU A 34 -15.94 10.94 14.52
CA GLU A 34 -15.27 11.05 15.81
C GLU A 34 -13.79 10.63 15.78
N ALA A 35 -13.43 9.75 14.87
CA ALA A 35 -12.03 9.33 14.69
C ALA A 35 -11.23 10.33 13.86
N VAL A 36 -11.79 10.90 12.79
CA VAL A 36 -11.04 11.73 11.83
C VAL A 36 -11.15 13.23 12.05
N LYS A 37 -12.12 13.72 12.83
CA LYS A 37 -12.39 15.17 13.02
C LYS A 37 -11.21 15.99 13.55
N GLY A 38 -10.21 15.36 14.16
CA GLY A 38 -8.97 15.99 14.62
C GLY A 38 -7.90 16.17 13.55
N ALA A 39 -8.12 15.67 12.33
CA ALA A 39 -7.20 15.85 11.22
C ALA A 39 -7.24 17.28 10.68
N GLU A 40 -6.12 17.71 10.08
CA GLU A 40 -6.05 18.98 9.35
C GLU A 40 -6.99 18.96 8.12
N SER A 41 -7.04 17.83 7.42
CA SER A 41 -7.91 17.58 6.27
C SER A 41 -8.61 16.24 6.46
N PRO A 42 -9.78 16.20 7.13
CA PRO A 42 -10.51 14.97 7.36
C PRO A 42 -11.35 14.58 6.14
N ARG A 43 -11.48 13.28 5.88
CA ARG A 43 -12.40 12.70 4.90
C ARG A 43 -13.21 11.57 5.52
N ILE A 44 -14.49 11.51 5.22
CA ILE A 44 -15.33 10.35 5.50
C ILE A 44 -15.45 9.55 4.20
N HIS A 45 -15.07 8.28 4.24
CA HIS A 45 -15.22 7.35 3.13
C HIS A 45 -16.29 6.33 3.48
N THR A 46 -17.41 6.35 2.77
CA THR A 46 -18.51 5.41 2.96
C THR A 46 -18.70 4.54 1.73
N PHE A 47 -19.20 3.32 1.90
CA PHE A 47 -19.38 2.38 0.80
C PHE A 47 -20.68 1.60 0.88
N LEU A 48 -21.21 1.24 -0.30
CA LEU A 48 -22.31 0.32 -0.45
C LEU A 48 -22.12 -0.50 -1.73
N ALA A 49 -22.47 -1.79 -1.68
CA ALA A 49 -22.37 -2.64 -2.85
C ALA A 49 -23.45 -2.32 -3.89
N THR A 50 -23.06 -2.38 -5.17
CA THR A 50 -23.91 -2.01 -6.31
C THR A 50 -24.16 -3.15 -7.29
N SER A 51 -23.41 -4.26 -7.21
CA SER A 51 -23.63 -5.42 -8.07
C SER A 51 -24.86 -6.22 -7.66
N ASP A 52 -25.60 -6.77 -8.64
CA ASP A 52 -26.80 -7.56 -8.39
C ASP A 52 -26.54 -8.76 -7.47
N ILE A 53 -25.36 -9.38 -7.57
CA ILE A 53 -25.00 -10.49 -6.71
C ILE A 53 -24.91 -10.07 -5.24
N HIS A 54 -24.32 -8.91 -4.97
CA HIS A 54 -24.24 -8.37 -3.60
C HIS A 54 -25.58 -7.82 -3.12
N LEU A 55 -26.33 -7.16 -3.97
CA LEU A 55 -27.66 -6.67 -3.64
C LEU A 55 -28.57 -7.83 -3.21
N LYS A 56 -28.57 -8.92 -3.98
CA LYS A 56 -29.41 -10.09 -3.73
C LYS A 56 -28.97 -10.89 -2.50
N HIS A 57 -27.68 -11.22 -2.40
CA HIS A 57 -27.21 -12.21 -1.43
C HIS A 57 -26.62 -11.61 -0.15
N LYS A 58 -26.02 -10.41 -0.22
CA LYS A 58 -25.37 -9.74 0.91
C LYS A 58 -26.31 -8.72 1.56
N LEU A 59 -26.89 -7.82 0.77
CA LEU A 59 -27.70 -6.72 1.28
C LEU A 59 -29.18 -7.08 1.38
N GLN A 60 -29.67 -8.00 0.56
CA GLN A 60 -31.09 -8.37 0.43
C GLN A 60 -31.97 -7.13 0.16
N LYS A 61 -31.56 -6.32 -0.83
CA LYS A 61 -32.19 -5.08 -1.21
C LYS A 61 -32.35 -4.97 -2.71
N SER A 62 -33.38 -4.20 -3.12
CA SER A 62 -33.52 -3.81 -4.52
C SER A 62 -32.48 -2.75 -4.91
N ARG A 63 -32.33 -2.51 -6.21
CA ARG A 63 -31.47 -1.44 -6.73
C ARG A 63 -31.93 -0.05 -6.24
N GLU A 64 -33.23 0.18 -6.17
CA GLU A 64 -33.85 1.44 -5.71
C GLU A 64 -33.58 1.65 -4.20
N GLU A 65 -33.75 0.63 -3.38
CA GLU A 65 -33.45 0.71 -1.94
C GLU A 65 -31.97 0.99 -1.68
N ALA A 66 -31.08 0.35 -2.44
CA ALA A 66 -29.63 0.57 -2.32
C ALA A 66 -29.23 1.99 -2.77
N LEU A 67 -29.83 2.50 -3.85
CA LEU A 67 -29.63 3.88 -4.28
C LEU A 67 -30.01 4.88 -3.18
N VAL A 68 -31.18 4.72 -2.58
CA VAL A 68 -31.63 5.60 -1.48
C VAL A 68 -30.65 5.57 -0.31
N LEU A 69 -30.18 4.39 0.07
CA LEU A 69 -29.20 4.24 1.16
C LEU A 69 -27.86 4.89 0.84
N ALA A 70 -27.36 4.74 -0.38
CA ALA A 70 -26.11 5.37 -0.81
C ALA A 70 -26.19 6.90 -0.75
N VAL A 71 -27.28 7.46 -1.28
CA VAL A 71 -27.56 8.92 -1.28
C VAL A 71 -27.69 9.45 0.14
N ASP A 72 -28.50 8.79 1.01
CA ASP A 72 -28.68 9.20 2.42
C ASP A 72 -27.34 9.17 3.18
N ALA A 73 -26.52 8.13 2.98
CA ALA A 73 -25.23 8.02 3.63
C ALA A 73 -24.27 9.15 3.25
N VAL A 74 -24.17 9.48 1.95
CA VAL A 74 -23.34 10.59 1.46
C VAL A 74 -23.87 11.92 1.98
N ALA A 75 -25.16 12.18 1.86
CA ALA A 75 -25.77 13.41 2.35
C ALA A 75 -25.60 13.58 3.87
N TYR A 76 -25.66 12.49 4.62
CA TYR A 76 -25.42 12.50 6.06
C TYR A 76 -23.95 12.77 6.40
N ALA A 77 -23.00 12.09 5.73
CA ALA A 77 -21.57 12.32 5.92
C ALA A 77 -21.19 13.77 5.58
N LYS A 78 -21.82 14.35 4.56
CA LYS A 78 -21.61 15.74 4.12
C LYS A 78 -21.95 16.78 5.19
N GLN A 79 -22.81 16.45 6.16
CA GLN A 79 -23.12 17.34 7.29
C GLN A 79 -21.94 17.52 8.24
N TYR A 80 -21.04 16.54 8.30
CA TYR A 80 -19.85 16.57 9.15
C TYR A 80 -18.60 17.10 8.44
N CYS A 81 -18.43 16.74 7.17
CA CYS A 81 -17.18 16.89 6.44
C CYS A 81 -17.43 17.36 5.01
N SER A 82 -16.66 18.34 4.55
CA SER A 82 -16.74 18.83 3.17
C SER A 82 -16.19 17.84 2.15
N ASP A 83 -15.28 16.95 2.55
CA ASP A 83 -14.67 15.93 1.71
C ASP A 83 -15.27 14.56 2.03
N VAL A 84 -16.09 14.04 1.13
CA VAL A 84 -16.77 12.75 1.27
C VAL A 84 -16.44 11.88 0.08
N GLU A 85 -15.94 10.69 0.35
CA GLU A 85 -15.70 9.66 -0.65
C GLU A 85 -16.77 8.57 -0.57
N PHE A 86 -17.27 8.16 -1.74
CA PHE A 86 -18.20 7.05 -1.86
C PHE A 86 -17.61 5.94 -2.72
N SER A 87 -17.55 4.71 -2.19
CA SER A 87 -17.20 3.51 -2.96
C SER A 87 -18.44 2.73 -3.38
N ALA A 88 -18.59 2.50 -4.66
CA ALA A 88 -19.54 1.54 -5.22
C ALA A 88 -18.93 0.13 -5.14
N GLU A 89 -19.05 -0.55 -3.99
CA GLU A 89 -18.45 -1.88 -3.83
C GLU A 89 -18.90 -2.83 -4.93
N ASP A 90 -17.94 -3.59 -5.50
CA ASP A 90 -18.13 -4.50 -6.62
C ASP A 90 -18.57 -3.79 -7.93
N ALA A 91 -18.05 -2.58 -8.14
CA ALA A 91 -18.39 -1.76 -9.29
C ALA A 91 -18.10 -2.43 -10.63
N SER A 92 -16.98 -3.17 -10.73
CA SER A 92 -16.58 -3.86 -11.96
C SER A 92 -17.55 -4.94 -12.42
N ARG A 93 -18.40 -5.46 -11.51
CA ARG A 93 -19.47 -6.43 -11.82
C ARG A 93 -20.87 -5.87 -11.73
N SER A 94 -21.02 -4.56 -11.53
CA SER A 94 -22.33 -3.90 -11.48
C SER A 94 -22.88 -3.67 -12.86
N ASP A 95 -24.21 -3.67 -12.98
CA ASP A 95 -24.88 -3.17 -14.18
C ASP A 95 -24.48 -1.72 -14.44
N LEU A 96 -24.00 -1.43 -15.64
CA LEU A 96 -23.38 -0.16 -15.96
C LEU A 96 -24.36 1.02 -15.95
N ASP A 97 -25.60 0.79 -16.38
CA ASP A 97 -26.64 1.84 -16.41
C ASP A 97 -27.10 2.18 -14.97
N TYR A 98 -27.28 1.14 -14.15
CA TYR A 98 -27.60 1.33 -12.73
C TYR A 98 -26.45 2.02 -11.99
N LEU A 99 -25.21 1.59 -12.22
CA LEU A 99 -24.04 2.20 -11.58
C LEU A 99 -23.89 3.68 -11.95
N ALA A 100 -24.13 4.05 -13.21
CA ALA A 100 -24.11 5.44 -13.65
C ALA A 100 -25.13 6.29 -12.87
N VAL A 101 -26.35 5.76 -12.67
CA VAL A 101 -27.38 6.41 -11.86
C VAL A 101 -26.92 6.56 -10.40
N VAL A 102 -26.33 5.53 -9.81
CA VAL A 102 -25.80 5.62 -8.42
C VAL A 102 -24.74 6.71 -8.33
N ILE A 103 -23.75 6.72 -9.22
CA ILE A 103 -22.66 7.69 -9.20
C ILE A 103 -23.17 9.12 -9.38
N GLU A 104 -24.06 9.36 -10.33
CA GLU A 104 -24.69 10.68 -10.53
C GLU A 104 -25.36 11.19 -9.26
N ASN A 105 -26.16 10.33 -8.60
CA ASN A 105 -26.92 10.72 -7.42
C ASN A 105 -26.04 10.92 -6.17
N VAL A 106 -25.00 10.11 -5.95
CA VAL A 106 -24.09 10.32 -4.82
C VAL A 106 -23.24 11.57 -5.01
N ILE A 107 -22.85 11.92 -6.24
CA ILE A 107 -22.19 13.21 -6.53
C ILE A 107 -23.14 14.36 -6.25
N ALA A 108 -24.38 14.28 -6.70
CA ALA A 108 -25.41 15.30 -6.41
C ALA A 108 -25.69 15.44 -4.90
N ALA A 109 -25.57 14.35 -4.12
CA ALA A 109 -25.67 14.37 -2.66
C ALA A 109 -24.42 14.95 -1.96
N GLY A 110 -23.33 15.17 -2.69
CA GLY A 110 -22.14 15.87 -2.19
C GLY A 110 -20.87 15.03 -2.09
N ALA A 111 -20.81 13.84 -2.70
CA ALA A 111 -19.56 13.10 -2.82
C ALA A 111 -18.54 13.92 -3.65
N THR A 112 -17.35 14.09 -3.10
CA THR A 112 -16.21 14.78 -3.75
C THR A 112 -15.29 13.80 -4.47
N THR A 113 -15.37 12.53 -4.09
CA THR A 113 -14.62 11.43 -4.71
C THR A 113 -15.57 10.23 -4.87
N VAL A 114 -15.54 9.60 -6.02
CA VAL A 114 -16.25 8.35 -6.30
C VAL A 114 -15.26 7.26 -6.65
N ASN A 115 -15.22 6.22 -5.83
CA ASN A 115 -14.29 5.11 -5.98
C ASN A 115 -14.99 3.92 -6.66
N LEU A 116 -14.34 3.37 -7.68
CA LEU A 116 -14.84 2.33 -8.56
C LEU A 116 -13.94 1.09 -8.43
N PRO A 117 -14.26 0.17 -7.49
CA PRO A 117 -13.39 -0.96 -7.22
C PRO A 117 -13.62 -2.16 -8.14
N ASP A 118 -12.51 -2.82 -8.47
CA ASP A 118 -12.49 -4.23 -8.87
C ASP A 118 -12.31 -5.10 -7.61
N THR A 119 -13.42 -5.29 -6.91
CA THR A 119 -13.46 -5.88 -5.56
C THR A 119 -13.01 -7.33 -5.52
N VAL A 120 -13.20 -8.09 -6.58
CA VAL A 120 -12.82 -9.50 -6.65
C VAL A 120 -11.59 -9.76 -7.50
N GLY A 121 -10.95 -8.71 -8.01
CA GLY A 121 -9.67 -8.78 -8.72
C GLY A 121 -9.72 -9.62 -10.00
N TYR A 122 -10.84 -9.56 -10.77
CA TYR A 122 -11.05 -10.39 -11.93
C TYR A 122 -10.98 -9.64 -13.27
N ALA A 123 -11.03 -8.32 -13.23
CA ALA A 123 -10.99 -7.49 -14.44
C ALA A 123 -9.63 -7.58 -15.13
N ILE A 124 -9.63 -7.39 -16.45
CA ILE A 124 -8.42 -7.19 -17.24
C ILE A 124 -8.26 -5.72 -17.61
N PRO A 125 -7.03 -5.24 -17.89
CA PRO A 125 -6.76 -3.81 -18.04
C PRO A 125 -7.60 -3.10 -19.10
N GLU A 126 -7.80 -3.71 -20.27
CA GLU A 126 -8.59 -3.14 -21.35
C GLU A 126 -10.06 -3.00 -20.97
N GLU A 127 -10.62 -4.00 -20.31
CA GLU A 127 -12.01 -4.02 -19.86
C GLU A 127 -12.21 -2.98 -18.74
N PHE A 128 -11.32 -2.96 -17.75
CA PHE A 128 -11.39 -2.02 -16.64
C PHE A 128 -11.21 -0.55 -17.10
N GLY A 129 -10.27 -0.32 -18.02
CA GLY A 129 -10.09 0.99 -18.64
C GLY A 129 -11.33 1.46 -19.41
N ALA A 130 -11.93 0.58 -20.23
CA ALA A 130 -13.14 0.87 -20.98
C ALA A 130 -14.32 1.14 -20.03
N PHE A 131 -14.45 0.40 -18.93
CA PHE A 131 -15.44 0.60 -17.87
C PHE A 131 -15.35 2.02 -17.28
N ILE A 132 -14.15 2.46 -16.87
CA ILE A 132 -13.93 3.82 -16.32
C ILE A 132 -14.27 4.89 -17.37
N LYS A 133 -13.81 4.72 -18.61
CA LYS A 133 -14.13 5.64 -19.71
C LYS A 133 -15.63 5.77 -19.93
N THR A 134 -16.34 4.64 -19.99
CA THR A 134 -17.79 4.62 -20.25
C THR A 134 -18.57 5.31 -19.13
N LEU A 135 -18.21 5.07 -17.86
CA LEU A 135 -18.85 5.78 -16.73
C LEU A 135 -18.60 7.28 -16.81
N ARG A 136 -17.40 7.69 -17.15
CA ARG A 136 -17.06 9.10 -17.33
C ARG A 136 -17.86 9.78 -18.44
N GLU A 137 -18.21 9.04 -19.49
CA GLU A 137 -19.04 9.55 -20.59
C GLU A 137 -20.54 9.56 -20.26
N ARG A 138 -21.01 8.64 -19.39
CA ARG A 138 -22.44 8.49 -19.08
C ARG A 138 -22.93 9.31 -17.90
N VAL A 139 -22.07 9.62 -16.94
CA VAL A 139 -22.45 10.35 -15.73
C VAL A 139 -22.34 11.85 -15.96
N PRO A 140 -23.46 12.60 -16.02
CA PRO A 140 -23.47 14.00 -16.47
C PRO A 140 -22.69 14.95 -15.57
N ASN A 141 -22.62 14.66 -14.27
CA ASN A 141 -21.95 15.49 -13.25
C ASN A 141 -20.60 14.92 -12.79
N ILE A 142 -20.01 14.00 -13.53
CA ILE A 142 -18.79 13.29 -13.15
C ILE A 142 -17.59 14.22 -12.87
N ASP A 143 -17.52 15.34 -13.59
CA ASP A 143 -16.44 16.32 -13.44
C ASP A 143 -16.53 17.13 -12.12
N GLN A 144 -17.59 16.98 -11.34
CA GLN A 144 -17.75 17.56 -10.00
C GLN A 144 -17.07 16.71 -8.92
N ALA A 145 -16.63 15.49 -9.25
CA ALA A 145 -15.96 14.59 -8.33
C ALA A 145 -14.65 14.02 -8.92
N ILE A 146 -13.78 13.57 -8.05
CA ILE A 146 -12.58 12.81 -8.43
C ILE A 146 -12.99 11.36 -8.66
N ILE A 147 -12.62 10.79 -9.81
CA ILE A 147 -12.73 9.34 -10.02
C ILE A 147 -11.53 8.68 -9.35
N SER A 148 -11.81 7.76 -8.43
CA SER A 148 -10.87 6.89 -7.76
C SER A 148 -11.02 5.45 -8.27
N VAL A 149 -9.94 4.70 -8.28
CA VAL A 149 -9.93 3.26 -8.57
C VAL A 149 -9.26 2.49 -7.45
N HIS A 150 -9.77 1.28 -7.22
CA HIS A 150 -9.26 0.34 -6.22
C HIS A 150 -9.29 -1.07 -6.82
N CYS A 151 -8.13 -1.71 -6.93
CA CYS A 151 -8.05 -2.99 -7.59
C CYS A 151 -7.41 -4.04 -6.67
N HIS A 152 -8.09 -5.20 -6.54
CA HIS A 152 -7.55 -6.38 -5.90
C HIS A 152 -6.71 -7.20 -6.88
N ASP A 153 -5.81 -8.04 -6.34
CA ASP A 153 -4.72 -8.66 -7.13
C ASP A 153 -4.91 -10.17 -7.37
N ASP A 154 -6.16 -10.64 -7.36
CA ASP A 154 -6.47 -12.07 -7.46
C ASP A 154 -5.96 -12.73 -8.76
N LEU A 155 -5.90 -11.97 -9.84
CA LEU A 155 -5.29 -12.38 -11.11
C LEU A 155 -3.86 -11.83 -11.32
N GLY A 156 -3.28 -11.11 -10.36
CA GLY A 156 -1.99 -10.45 -10.52
C GLY A 156 -2.04 -9.22 -11.44
N LEU A 157 -3.19 -8.57 -11.59
CA LEU A 157 -3.41 -7.47 -12.53
C LEU A 157 -3.79 -6.14 -11.86
N ALA A 158 -3.79 -6.07 -10.53
CA ALA A 158 -4.25 -4.90 -9.80
C ALA A 158 -3.53 -3.60 -10.20
N VAL A 159 -2.22 -3.63 -10.34
CA VAL A 159 -1.41 -2.49 -10.79
C VAL A 159 -1.76 -2.11 -12.22
N ALA A 160 -1.87 -3.09 -13.12
CA ALA A 160 -2.20 -2.86 -14.52
C ALA A 160 -3.60 -2.28 -14.68
N ASN A 161 -4.59 -2.79 -13.94
CA ASN A 161 -5.95 -2.26 -13.91
C ASN A 161 -5.99 -0.83 -13.37
N SER A 162 -5.27 -0.54 -12.27
CA SER A 162 -5.17 0.82 -11.73
C SER A 162 -4.58 1.81 -12.74
N ILE A 163 -3.53 1.40 -13.45
CA ILE A 163 -2.92 2.20 -14.52
C ILE A 163 -3.91 2.42 -15.66
N ALA A 164 -4.67 1.40 -16.07
CA ALA A 164 -5.71 1.53 -17.08
C ALA A 164 -6.79 2.53 -16.63
N GLY A 165 -7.16 2.51 -15.35
CA GLY A 165 -8.06 3.50 -14.75
C GLY A 165 -7.51 4.92 -14.85
N ILE A 166 -6.23 5.14 -14.53
CA ILE A 166 -5.57 6.47 -14.63
C ILE A 166 -5.59 6.98 -16.07
N ILE A 167 -5.26 6.14 -17.04
CA ILE A 167 -5.26 6.48 -18.47
C ILE A 167 -6.66 6.93 -18.92
N ASN A 168 -7.70 6.29 -18.38
CA ASN A 168 -9.08 6.56 -18.75
C ASN A 168 -9.81 7.59 -17.87
N GLY A 169 -9.10 8.26 -16.96
CA GLY A 169 -9.65 9.44 -16.29
C GLY A 169 -9.60 9.43 -14.78
N ALA A 170 -9.23 8.33 -14.12
CA ALA A 170 -9.03 8.31 -12.68
C ALA A 170 -7.92 9.28 -12.23
N ARG A 171 -8.11 9.89 -11.07
CA ARG A 171 -7.17 10.84 -10.47
C ARG A 171 -6.75 10.46 -9.04
N GLN A 172 -7.38 9.45 -8.50
CA GLN A 172 -7.01 8.82 -7.24
C GLN A 172 -6.87 7.32 -7.48
N VAL A 173 -5.90 6.70 -6.81
CA VAL A 173 -5.71 5.24 -6.77
C VAL A 173 -5.61 4.83 -5.31
N GLU A 174 -6.50 3.96 -4.88
CA GLU A 174 -6.37 3.26 -3.61
C GLU A 174 -5.46 2.05 -3.81
N CYS A 175 -4.41 1.99 -3.04
CA CYS A 175 -3.41 0.93 -3.10
C CYS A 175 -2.76 0.73 -1.73
N ALA A 176 -1.97 -0.31 -1.57
CA ALA A 176 -1.32 -0.61 -0.31
C ALA A 176 0.19 -0.79 -0.47
N VAL A 177 0.95 -0.39 0.55
CA VAL A 177 2.39 -0.69 0.61
C VAL A 177 2.60 -2.20 0.50
N ASN A 178 3.51 -2.63 -0.35
CA ASN A 178 3.79 -4.03 -0.68
C ASN A 178 2.59 -4.80 -1.29
N GLY A 179 1.51 -4.11 -1.64
CA GLY A 179 0.31 -4.75 -2.15
C GLY A 179 -0.44 -5.61 -1.13
N ILE A 180 -0.21 -5.42 0.17
CA ILE A 180 -0.89 -6.21 1.21
C ILE A 180 -2.40 -5.96 1.18
N GLY A 181 -3.19 -6.96 1.57
CA GLY A 181 -4.64 -6.86 1.60
C GLY A 181 -5.32 -8.21 1.74
N GLU A 182 -6.62 -8.23 1.53
CA GLU A 182 -7.39 -9.48 1.52
C GLU A 182 -6.99 -10.40 0.36
N ARG A 183 -7.07 -11.68 0.54
CA ARG A 183 -6.79 -12.74 -0.45
C ARG A 183 -5.38 -12.59 -1.05
N ALA A 184 -5.29 -12.20 -2.35
CA ALA A 184 -4.01 -11.97 -3.04
C ALA A 184 -3.46 -10.54 -2.82
N GLY A 185 -4.21 -9.66 -2.17
CA GLY A 185 -3.81 -8.29 -1.86
C GLY A 185 -4.41 -7.24 -2.79
N ASN A 186 -3.82 -6.06 -2.73
CA ASN A 186 -4.20 -4.86 -3.49
C ASN A 186 -3.13 -4.49 -4.51
N ALA A 187 -3.41 -3.49 -5.33
CA ALA A 187 -2.38 -2.83 -6.12
C ALA A 187 -1.24 -2.34 -5.21
N SER A 188 -0.01 -2.60 -5.61
CA SER A 188 1.18 -2.20 -4.84
C SER A 188 1.46 -0.71 -5.02
N LEU A 189 1.52 0.04 -3.90
CA LEU A 189 1.75 1.48 -3.87
C LEU A 189 3.06 1.86 -4.59
N GLU A 190 4.15 1.17 -4.28
CA GLU A 190 5.46 1.40 -4.85
C GLU A 190 5.48 1.21 -6.37
N GLU A 191 4.74 0.24 -6.88
CA GLU A 191 4.67 -0.05 -8.32
C GLU A 191 3.87 1.03 -9.07
N ILE A 192 2.74 1.48 -8.51
CA ILE A 192 1.96 2.61 -9.06
C ILE A 192 2.81 3.88 -9.08
N ILE A 193 3.45 4.21 -7.95
CA ILE A 193 4.29 5.41 -7.83
C ILE A 193 5.40 5.38 -8.87
N MET A 194 6.15 4.29 -8.98
CA MET A 194 7.30 4.22 -9.87
C MET A 194 6.89 4.09 -11.34
N ALA A 195 5.75 3.49 -11.66
CA ALA A 195 5.20 3.53 -13.02
C ALA A 195 4.88 4.97 -13.46
N LEU A 196 4.21 5.74 -12.59
CA LEU A 196 3.89 7.15 -12.88
C LEU A 196 5.16 8.02 -13.00
N TYR A 197 6.16 7.80 -12.15
CA TYR A 197 7.42 8.52 -12.18
C TYR A 197 8.21 8.21 -13.45
N THR A 198 8.49 6.94 -13.73
CA THR A 198 9.35 6.53 -14.85
C THR A 198 8.71 6.82 -16.22
N ARG A 199 7.39 6.84 -16.29
CA ARG A 199 6.61 7.08 -17.51
C ARG A 199 5.86 8.41 -17.49
N GLN A 200 6.38 9.41 -16.77
CA GLN A 200 5.76 10.73 -16.62
C GLN A 200 5.36 11.36 -17.96
N HIS A 201 6.19 11.22 -18.99
CA HIS A 201 5.88 11.73 -20.34
C HIS A 201 4.62 11.11 -20.94
N TYR A 202 4.39 9.81 -20.67
CA TYR A 202 3.22 9.10 -21.16
C TYR A 202 1.96 9.51 -20.42
N PHE A 203 2.03 9.59 -19.09
CA PHE A 203 0.87 9.92 -18.28
C PHE A 203 0.52 11.41 -18.25
N GLY A 204 1.47 12.28 -18.49
CA GLY A 204 1.29 13.74 -18.36
C GLY A 204 0.85 14.15 -16.94
N ARG A 205 1.25 13.41 -15.92
CA ARG A 205 0.84 13.56 -14.52
C ARG A 205 2.05 13.56 -13.59
N GLN A 206 1.91 14.28 -12.49
CA GLN A 206 2.88 14.30 -11.42
C GLN A 206 2.23 13.82 -10.13
N ILE A 207 3.01 13.19 -9.29
CA ILE A 207 2.64 12.78 -7.95
C ILE A 207 3.58 13.45 -6.96
N ASN A 208 3.04 13.81 -5.80
CA ASN A 208 3.81 14.49 -4.76
C ASN A 208 4.15 13.51 -3.63
N VAL A 209 5.07 12.59 -3.91
CA VAL A 209 5.50 11.54 -2.99
C VAL A 209 7.01 11.61 -2.80
N ASN A 210 7.49 11.34 -1.60
CA ASN A 210 8.92 11.21 -1.34
C ASN A 210 9.40 9.81 -1.74
N TYR A 211 10.00 9.68 -2.92
CA TYR A 211 10.46 8.41 -3.48
C TYR A 211 11.51 7.73 -2.61
N ASN A 212 12.36 8.50 -1.92
CA ASN A 212 13.44 7.97 -1.08
C ASN A 212 12.94 7.20 0.16
N GLU A 213 11.65 7.34 0.50
CA GLU A 213 11.04 6.63 1.62
C GLU A 213 10.39 5.30 1.20
N ILE A 214 10.33 4.97 -0.08
CA ILE A 214 9.63 3.78 -0.59
C ILE A 214 10.20 2.50 0.03
N TYR A 215 11.51 2.29 -0.09
CA TYR A 215 12.14 1.06 0.41
C TYR A 215 12.03 0.95 1.93
N ARG A 216 12.29 2.03 2.64
CA ARG A 216 12.16 2.07 4.10
C ARG A 216 10.74 1.78 4.57
N THR A 217 9.75 2.37 3.91
CA THR A 217 8.31 2.13 4.22
C THR A 217 7.94 0.68 3.96
N SER A 218 8.37 0.10 2.84
CA SER A 218 8.17 -1.32 2.52
C SER A 218 8.73 -2.24 3.60
N ARG A 219 9.97 -1.99 4.06
CA ARG A 219 10.62 -2.76 5.13
C ARG A 219 9.90 -2.62 6.46
N LEU A 220 9.48 -1.40 6.80
CA LEU A 220 8.73 -1.14 8.04
C LEU A 220 7.39 -1.91 8.07
N VAL A 221 6.63 -1.87 6.96
CA VAL A 221 5.37 -2.62 6.86
C VAL A 221 5.62 -4.12 6.99
N SER A 222 6.63 -4.67 6.31
CA SER A 222 7.00 -6.08 6.44
C SER A 222 7.33 -6.45 7.89
N ALA A 223 8.11 -5.64 8.58
CA ALA A 223 8.49 -5.88 9.98
C ALA A 223 7.29 -5.83 10.93
N LEU A 224 6.36 -4.89 10.73
CA LEU A 224 5.19 -4.72 11.61
C LEU A 224 4.10 -5.77 11.38
N THR A 225 3.92 -6.20 10.12
CA THR A 225 2.87 -7.16 9.75
C THR A 225 3.33 -8.62 9.79
N GLY A 226 4.64 -8.86 9.72
CA GLY A 226 5.23 -10.19 9.53
C GLY A 226 5.10 -10.72 8.09
N MET A 227 4.52 -9.94 7.17
CA MET A 227 4.40 -10.31 5.76
C MET A 227 5.68 -9.95 5.02
N THR A 228 6.47 -10.95 4.65
CA THR A 228 7.73 -10.75 3.94
C THR A 228 7.52 -10.44 2.47
N VAL A 229 8.33 -9.53 1.94
CA VAL A 229 8.36 -9.19 0.52
C VAL A 229 9.09 -10.29 -0.26
N GLN A 230 8.54 -10.73 -1.38
CA GLN A 230 9.20 -11.68 -2.27
C GLN A 230 10.53 -11.11 -2.78
N PRO A 231 11.62 -11.91 -2.87
CA PRO A 231 12.93 -11.42 -3.32
C PRO A 231 12.91 -10.76 -4.69
N ASN A 232 12.06 -11.21 -5.60
CA ASN A 232 11.90 -10.69 -6.96
C ASN A 232 10.75 -9.68 -7.12
N LYS A 233 10.16 -9.20 -6.02
CA LYS A 233 9.12 -8.16 -6.12
C LYS A 233 9.68 -6.90 -6.77
N ALA A 234 8.92 -6.33 -7.67
CA ALA A 234 9.29 -5.08 -8.32
C ALA A 234 9.58 -3.98 -7.27
N ILE A 235 10.52 -3.12 -7.55
CA ILE A 235 10.92 -1.91 -6.81
C ILE A 235 11.57 -2.21 -5.44
N VAL A 236 10.97 -3.03 -4.60
CA VAL A 236 11.37 -3.23 -3.18
C VAL A 236 11.90 -4.62 -2.86
N GLY A 237 11.88 -5.54 -3.82
CA GLY A 237 12.44 -6.88 -3.66
C GLY A 237 13.97 -6.86 -3.56
N LYS A 238 14.54 -7.80 -2.83
CA LYS A 238 16.00 -7.92 -2.65
C LYS A 238 16.75 -7.97 -3.99
N ASN A 239 16.16 -8.59 -5.02
CA ASN A 239 16.77 -8.79 -6.32
C ASN A 239 16.46 -7.66 -7.31
N ALA A 240 15.64 -6.66 -6.95
CA ALA A 240 15.12 -5.65 -7.87
C ALA A 240 16.22 -4.86 -8.62
N PHE A 241 17.43 -4.76 -8.03
CA PHE A 241 18.58 -4.03 -8.58
C PHE A 241 19.82 -4.91 -8.75
N LEU A 242 19.64 -6.24 -8.79
CA LEU A 242 20.75 -7.18 -8.96
C LEU A 242 20.86 -7.62 -10.41
N HIS A 243 22.07 -7.58 -10.96
CA HIS A 243 22.41 -8.08 -12.27
C HIS A 243 23.39 -9.24 -12.15
N GLU A 244 22.99 -10.46 -12.53
CA GLU A 244 23.81 -11.65 -12.41
C GLU A 244 24.59 -11.94 -13.71
N ALA A 245 23.97 -11.70 -14.87
CA ALA A 245 24.62 -11.97 -16.16
C ALA A 245 25.76 -10.99 -16.45
N GLY A 246 26.95 -11.50 -16.82
CA GLY A 246 28.12 -10.69 -17.09
C GLY A 246 27.92 -9.60 -18.15
N ILE A 247 27.12 -9.89 -19.19
CA ILE A 247 26.80 -8.91 -20.25
C ILE A 247 25.94 -7.76 -19.68
N HIS A 248 25.04 -8.02 -18.74
CA HIS A 248 24.24 -6.99 -18.08
C HIS A 248 25.11 -6.16 -17.13
N GLN A 249 26.00 -6.82 -16.37
CA GLN A 249 26.94 -6.11 -15.50
C GLN A 249 27.87 -5.18 -16.27
N ASP A 250 28.41 -5.62 -17.41
CA ASP A 250 29.23 -4.77 -18.29
C ASP A 250 28.46 -3.58 -18.85
N GLY A 251 27.18 -3.79 -19.22
CA GLY A 251 26.28 -2.71 -19.64
C GLY A 251 26.06 -1.67 -18.55
N VAL A 252 25.70 -2.10 -17.35
CA VAL A 252 25.46 -1.21 -16.18
C VAL A 252 26.71 -0.44 -15.79
N LEU A 253 27.90 -1.09 -15.85
CA LEU A 253 29.18 -0.44 -15.55
C LEU A 253 29.52 0.66 -16.55
N LYS A 254 29.12 0.50 -17.81
CA LYS A 254 29.33 1.50 -18.87
C LYS A 254 28.32 2.63 -18.81
N GLU A 255 27.05 2.29 -18.67
CA GLU A 255 25.93 3.22 -18.59
C GLU A 255 24.74 2.52 -17.88
N ARG A 256 24.38 2.96 -16.69
CA ARG A 256 23.31 2.33 -15.87
C ARG A 256 21.96 2.25 -16.59
N SER A 257 21.63 3.27 -17.36
CA SER A 257 20.35 3.34 -18.09
C SER A 257 20.17 2.25 -19.15
N THR A 258 21.23 1.47 -19.47
CA THR A 258 21.12 0.32 -20.39
C THR A 258 20.22 -0.80 -19.86
N TYR A 259 20.16 -0.97 -18.54
CA TYR A 259 19.38 -2.03 -17.87
C TYR A 259 18.58 -1.54 -16.66
N GLU A 260 18.75 -0.29 -16.23
CA GLU A 260 18.06 0.27 -15.07
C GLU A 260 17.14 1.41 -15.52
N ILE A 261 15.83 1.25 -15.29
CA ILE A 261 14.83 2.30 -15.53
C ILE A 261 14.74 3.30 -14.38
N MET A 262 15.33 2.97 -13.24
CA MET A 262 15.42 3.78 -12.02
C MET A 262 16.68 3.38 -11.25
N SER A 263 17.26 4.32 -10.50
CA SER A 263 18.39 3.98 -9.62
C SER A 263 17.92 3.44 -8.27
N PRO A 264 18.70 2.57 -7.61
CA PRO A 264 18.41 2.11 -6.25
C PRO A 264 18.24 3.27 -5.26
N GLU A 265 19.10 4.30 -5.39
CA GLU A 265 19.12 5.48 -4.53
C GLU A 265 17.82 6.27 -4.61
N LEU A 266 17.18 6.32 -5.78
CA LEU A 266 15.92 7.02 -6.00
C LEU A 266 14.82 6.49 -5.08
N VAL A 267 14.76 5.18 -4.87
CA VAL A 267 13.75 4.54 -4.03
C VAL A 267 14.21 4.33 -2.59
N GLY A 268 15.38 4.87 -2.22
CA GLY A 268 15.93 4.80 -0.88
C GLY A 268 16.73 3.54 -0.57
N VAL A 269 17.06 2.73 -1.59
CA VAL A 269 18.02 1.63 -1.44
C VAL A 269 19.41 2.25 -1.46
N LYS A 270 20.07 2.22 -0.31
CA LYS A 270 21.46 2.65 -0.24
C LYS A 270 22.33 1.52 -0.77
N THR A 271 23.01 1.77 -1.87
CA THR A 271 24.04 0.88 -2.37
C THR A 271 25.28 1.05 -1.48
N SER A 272 25.32 0.31 -0.37
CA SER A 272 26.51 0.24 0.46
C SER A 272 27.43 -0.82 -0.10
N ASN A 273 28.63 -0.41 -0.51
CA ASN A 273 29.74 -1.34 -0.83
C ASN A 273 30.33 -2.00 0.43
N LEU A 274 29.79 -1.71 1.61
CA LEU A 274 30.26 -2.25 2.90
C LEU A 274 29.64 -3.63 3.13
N VAL A 275 30.36 -4.65 2.74
CA VAL A 275 30.08 -6.03 3.17
C VAL A 275 30.57 -6.18 4.60
N LEU A 276 29.64 -6.35 5.55
CA LEU A 276 30.01 -6.61 6.94
C LEU A 276 30.35 -8.09 7.15
N GLY A 277 31.48 -8.31 7.78
CA GLY A 277 31.94 -9.63 8.09
C GLY A 277 32.83 -9.63 9.36
N LYS A 278 33.52 -10.75 9.61
CA LYS A 278 34.36 -11.00 10.79
C LYS A 278 35.35 -9.85 11.12
N HIS A 279 35.91 -9.21 10.10
CA HIS A 279 36.89 -8.14 10.25
C HIS A 279 36.31 -6.73 10.32
N SER A 280 34.98 -6.58 10.18
CA SER A 280 34.33 -5.28 10.25
C SER A 280 34.40 -4.68 11.65
N GLY A 281 34.77 -3.41 11.72
CA GLY A 281 34.88 -2.66 12.97
C GLY A 281 33.54 -2.09 13.42
N ARG A 282 33.49 -1.59 14.69
CA ARG A 282 32.30 -0.98 15.29
C ARG A 282 31.78 0.22 14.49
N HIS A 283 32.66 1.00 13.87
CA HIS A 283 32.28 2.16 13.06
C HIS A 283 31.50 1.75 11.82
N ALA A 284 32.02 0.77 11.05
CA ALA A 284 31.32 0.24 9.88
C ALA A 284 29.98 -0.40 10.24
N PHE A 285 29.89 -1.07 11.39
CA PHE A 285 28.63 -1.61 11.90
C PHE A 285 27.63 -0.50 12.23
N LYS A 286 28.06 0.56 12.95
CA LYS A 286 27.22 1.73 13.27
C LYS A 286 26.68 2.39 12.01
N GLU A 287 27.57 2.63 11.04
CA GLU A 287 27.20 3.25 9.77
C GLU A 287 26.17 2.40 9.02
N ARG A 288 26.36 1.08 8.99
CA ARG A 288 25.40 0.16 8.36
C ARG A 288 24.06 0.12 9.07
N MET A 289 24.04 0.15 10.40
CA MET A 289 22.80 0.22 11.18
C MET A 289 22.04 1.54 10.91
N SER A 290 22.76 2.67 10.85
CA SER A 290 22.18 3.96 10.48
C SER A 290 21.63 3.95 9.04
N GLU A 291 22.33 3.32 8.09
CA GLU A 291 21.86 3.13 6.71
C GLU A 291 20.57 2.31 6.64
N LEU A 292 20.41 1.31 7.50
CA LEU A 292 19.19 0.51 7.64
C LEU A 292 18.06 1.24 8.38
N GLY A 293 18.32 2.47 8.85
CA GLY A 293 17.32 3.31 9.52
C GLY A 293 17.24 3.12 11.03
N TYR A 294 18.22 2.45 11.64
CA TYR A 294 18.30 2.26 13.10
C TYR A 294 19.28 3.27 13.71
N GLU A 295 18.75 4.19 14.52
CA GLU A 295 19.55 5.09 15.35
C GLU A 295 19.71 4.44 16.72
N LEU A 296 20.89 3.90 16.98
CA LEU A 296 21.23 3.22 18.23
C LEU A 296 22.06 4.16 19.11
N ASP A 297 21.73 4.24 20.39
CA ASP A 297 22.60 4.86 21.37
C ASP A 297 23.88 4.03 21.58
N ASP A 298 24.86 4.56 22.35
CA ASP A 298 26.15 3.89 22.52
C ASP A 298 26.05 2.53 23.26
N GLU A 299 25.07 2.38 24.16
CA GLU A 299 24.85 1.11 24.87
C GLU A 299 24.18 0.09 23.99
N GLU A 300 23.16 0.48 23.24
CA GLU A 300 22.44 -0.35 22.27
C GLU A 300 23.40 -0.81 21.16
N LEU A 301 24.20 0.12 20.65
CA LEU A 301 25.21 -0.16 19.62
C LEU A 301 26.26 -1.19 20.12
N ASN A 302 26.73 -1.07 21.37
CA ASN A 302 27.69 -2.02 21.93
C ASN A 302 27.08 -3.41 22.07
N ARG A 303 25.85 -3.53 22.60
CA ARG A 303 25.15 -4.81 22.72
C ARG A 303 24.93 -5.46 21.35
N ALA A 304 24.44 -4.69 20.39
CA ALA A 304 24.22 -5.18 19.02
C ALA A 304 25.53 -5.58 18.33
N PHE A 305 26.60 -4.82 18.53
CA PHE A 305 27.92 -5.12 17.95
C PHE A 305 28.55 -6.40 18.49
N VAL A 306 28.42 -6.69 19.78
CA VAL A 306 28.89 -7.97 20.35
C VAL A 306 28.17 -9.15 19.68
N ARG A 307 26.83 -9.09 19.58
CA ARG A 307 26.04 -10.13 18.92
C ARG A 307 26.36 -10.25 17.42
N PHE A 308 26.60 -9.10 16.75
CA PHE A 308 27.05 -9.08 15.36
C PHE A 308 28.36 -9.89 15.19
N LYS A 309 29.33 -9.72 16.10
CA LYS A 309 30.58 -10.47 16.05
C LYS A 309 30.36 -11.98 16.19
N ASP A 310 29.46 -12.41 17.07
CA ASP A 310 29.10 -13.81 17.23
C ASP A 310 28.49 -14.43 15.97
N ILE A 311 27.66 -13.65 15.23
CA ILE A 311 27.11 -14.08 13.95
C ILE A 311 28.19 -14.10 12.87
N ALA A 312 29.02 -13.06 12.79
CA ALA A 312 30.07 -12.93 11.80
C ALA A 312 31.18 -13.98 11.94
N ASP A 313 31.36 -14.55 13.13
CA ASP A 313 32.27 -15.70 13.35
C ASP A 313 31.69 -17.02 12.81
N LYS A 314 30.34 -17.13 12.72
CA LYS A 314 29.65 -18.34 12.26
C LYS A 314 29.27 -18.31 10.79
N LYS A 315 29.12 -17.10 10.22
CA LYS A 315 28.72 -16.88 8.82
C LYS A 315 29.83 -16.16 8.06
N LYS A 316 30.04 -16.57 6.81
CA LYS A 316 31.03 -15.93 5.92
C LYS A 316 30.62 -14.50 5.56
N GLU A 317 29.32 -14.25 5.45
CA GLU A 317 28.72 -12.95 5.10
C GLU A 317 27.51 -12.71 6.02
N VAL A 318 27.43 -11.53 6.63
CA VAL A 318 26.30 -11.11 7.46
C VAL A 318 25.38 -10.26 6.61
N THR A 319 24.14 -10.71 6.47
CA THR A 319 23.13 -10.03 5.64
C THR A 319 22.43 -8.91 6.41
N ASN A 320 21.70 -8.06 5.69
CA ASN A 320 20.90 -7.00 6.33
C ASN A 320 19.82 -7.59 7.26
N GLU A 321 19.21 -8.70 6.88
CA GLU A 321 18.23 -9.41 7.68
C GLU A 321 18.82 -9.91 9.00
N ASP A 322 20.06 -10.36 8.99
CA ASP A 322 20.79 -10.73 10.21
C ASP A 322 20.98 -9.52 11.13
N LEU A 323 21.33 -8.36 10.54
CA LEU A 323 21.54 -7.11 11.30
C LEU A 323 20.23 -6.58 11.88
N GLU A 324 19.15 -6.59 11.10
CA GLU A 324 17.82 -6.19 11.54
C GLU A 324 17.31 -7.09 12.68
N ALA A 325 17.55 -8.41 12.61
CA ALA A 325 17.20 -9.34 13.67
C ALA A 325 17.90 -9.01 15.01
N LEU A 326 19.16 -8.55 14.94
CA LEU A 326 19.92 -8.16 16.15
C LEU A 326 19.26 -7.02 16.94
N VAL A 327 18.58 -6.11 16.25
CA VAL A 327 17.94 -4.93 16.86
C VAL A 327 16.47 -5.21 17.19
N THR A 328 15.77 -5.94 16.34
CA THR A 328 14.36 -6.27 16.54
C THR A 328 14.13 -7.09 17.81
N ASP A 329 15.05 -8.01 18.16
CA ASP A 329 15.03 -8.77 19.40
C ASP A 329 15.20 -7.88 20.66
N GLN A 330 15.82 -6.71 20.54
CA GLN A 330 15.99 -5.75 21.65
C GLN A 330 14.76 -4.87 21.85
N VAL A 331 14.08 -4.50 20.76
CA VAL A 331 12.83 -3.71 20.80
C VAL A 331 11.66 -4.57 21.28
N ARG A 332 11.73 -5.89 21.08
CA ARG A 332 10.80 -6.88 21.64
C ARG A 332 11.35 -7.50 22.92
N ALA A 333 11.62 -6.71 23.93
CA ALA A 333 11.72 -7.23 25.30
C ALA A 333 10.33 -7.65 25.76
N VAL A 334 9.77 -8.68 25.14
CA VAL A 334 8.69 -9.47 25.71
C VAL A 334 9.34 -10.32 26.80
N PRO A 335 8.93 -10.20 28.07
CA PRO A 335 9.48 -11.07 29.10
C PRO A 335 9.27 -12.53 28.66
N GLU A 336 10.33 -13.32 28.65
CA GLU A 336 10.29 -14.75 28.34
C GLU A 336 9.22 -15.42 29.21
N ARG A 337 8.07 -15.72 28.62
CA ARG A 337 7.01 -16.48 29.30
C ARG A 337 7.23 -17.99 29.17
N PHE A 338 8.07 -18.40 28.22
CA PHE A 338 8.37 -19.80 27.95
C PHE A 338 9.82 -19.92 27.52
N SER A 339 10.54 -20.89 28.07
CA SER A 339 11.87 -21.27 27.60
C SER A 339 11.83 -22.67 27.00
N LEU A 340 12.54 -22.86 25.87
CA LEU A 340 12.67 -24.18 25.26
C LEU A 340 13.59 -25.05 26.11
N SER A 341 13.03 -26.02 26.82
CA SER A 341 13.80 -26.93 27.68
C SER A 341 14.39 -28.13 26.91
N TYR A 342 13.76 -28.51 25.81
CA TYR A 342 14.21 -29.65 25.00
C TYR A 342 13.68 -29.55 23.57
N LEU A 343 14.58 -29.76 22.58
CA LEU A 343 14.27 -29.87 21.15
C LEU A 343 14.90 -31.15 20.61
N HIS A 344 14.07 -32.05 20.06
CA HIS A 344 14.53 -33.23 19.36
C HIS A 344 14.06 -33.17 17.91
N ILE A 345 15.02 -33.18 16.97
CA ILE A 345 14.76 -33.18 15.53
C ILE A 345 15.19 -34.52 14.96
N CYS A 346 14.25 -35.30 14.43
CA CYS A 346 14.56 -36.50 13.65
C CYS A 346 14.40 -36.16 12.15
N SER A 347 15.47 -36.33 11.36
CA SER A 347 15.42 -36.32 9.91
C SER A 347 15.62 -37.75 9.41
N GLY A 348 14.67 -38.31 8.69
CA GLY A 348 14.76 -39.61 8.05
C GLY A 348 14.66 -39.46 6.54
N THR A 349 15.54 -40.14 5.80
CA THR A 349 15.32 -40.42 4.38
C THR A 349 14.42 -41.65 4.30
N SER A 350 13.19 -41.49 3.82
CA SER A 350 12.33 -42.60 3.36
C SER A 350 12.44 -42.68 1.85
#